data_e5b5a75ff2e9e7722fe00ed98b84d7f8
#
_entry.id   e5b5a75ff2e9e7722fe00ed98b84d7f8
#
_cell.length_a   1.000
_cell.length_b   1.000
_cell.length_c   1.000
_cell.angle_alpha   90.00
_cell.angle_beta   90.00
_cell.angle_gamma   90.00
#
_symmetry.space_group_name_H-M   'P 1'
#
loop_
_entity.id
_entity.type
_entity.pdbx_description
1 polymer ?
#
loop_
_entity_poly.entity_id
_entity_poly.type
_entity_poly.pdbx_seq_one_letter_code
_entity_poly.pdbx_strand_id
1 'polypeptide(L)'
;MKRKRSCWCCKKYFQHQQDLYHVFIDFKKAFDRVLHAALWATMKKYNISTNLIQVIKNLYNKATSAVFFNSSIGDWFRTTVGVRQGCLLSLTLFNIFLERIMTDAIEDHESAVSIGGRTITNLRFADDIDGLAGAGEELANLVERLDEASTAYRVEISAEKTN
;
A
#
# COMPACT_ATOMS: atom_id res chain seq x y z
N MET A 1 5.19 22.89 1.61
CA MET A 1 4.03 23.32 2.43
C MET A 1 3.58 22.12 3.25
N LYS A 2 4.05 22.00 4.51
CA LYS A 2 3.74 20.86 5.39
C LYS A 2 2.25 20.83 5.69
N ARG A 3 1.51 19.86 5.15
CA ARG A 3 0.13 19.59 5.58
C ARG A 3 0.19 19.03 7.00
N LYS A 4 -0.09 19.86 7.98
CA LYS A 4 -0.45 19.43 9.34
C LYS A 4 -1.80 18.69 9.24
N ARG A 5 -1.81 17.43 8.85
CA ARG A 5 -2.93 16.55 9.14
C ARG A 5 -2.84 16.25 10.63
N SER A 6 -3.56 17.00 11.45
CA SER A 6 -3.71 16.65 12.85
C SER A 6 -4.59 15.40 12.91
N CYS A 7 -3.95 14.24 12.89
CA CYS A 7 -4.62 12.98 13.08
C CYS A 7 -5.35 13.01 14.43
N TRP A 8 -6.58 12.51 14.48
CA TRP A 8 -7.34 12.38 15.73
C TRP A 8 -6.57 11.55 16.77
N CYS A 9 -5.81 10.58 16.34
CA CYS A 9 -4.89 9.76 17.15
C CYS A 9 -3.85 10.63 17.86
N CYS A 10 -3.17 11.53 17.14
CA CYS A 10 -2.18 12.44 17.70
C CYS A 10 -2.78 13.32 18.79
N LYS A 11 -4.00 13.83 18.59
CA LYS A 11 -4.69 14.65 19.59
C LYS A 11 -4.99 13.88 20.88
N LYS A 12 -5.42 12.63 20.76
CA LYS A 12 -5.70 11.76 21.91
C LYS A 12 -4.44 11.44 22.71
N TYR A 13 -3.35 11.08 22.04
CA TYR A 13 -2.06 10.81 22.71
C TYR A 13 -1.53 12.05 23.41
N PHE A 14 -1.61 13.21 22.76
CA PHE A 14 -1.19 14.47 23.34
C PHE A 14 -2.01 14.84 24.62
N GLN A 15 -3.31 14.51 24.65
CA GLN A 15 -4.16 14.70 25.83
C GLN A 15 -3.75 13.82 27.02
N HIS A 16 -3.14 12.66 26.78
CA HIS A 16 -2.70 11.72 27.80
C HIS A 16 -1.22 11.84 28.13
N GLN A 17 -0.51 12.85 27.60
CA GLN A 17 0.94 13.05 27.80
C GLN A 17 1.78 11.80 27.45
N GLN A 18 1.37 11.04 26.43
CA GLN A 18 2.08 9.88 25.94
C GLN A 18 2.83 10.26 24.65
N ASP A 19 4.04 9.72 24.50
CA ASP A 19 4.81 9.87 23.26
C ASP A 19 4.17 9.04 22.15
N LEU A 20 4.03 9.66 20.99
CA LEU A 20 3.56 9.02 19.77
C LEU A 20 4.57 9.25 18.67
N TYR A 21 5.15 8.17 18.19
CA TYR A 21 6.03 8.18 17.03
C TYR A 21 5.22 7.82 15.79
N HIS A 22 5.44 8.52 14.69
CA HIS A 22 4.78 8.23 13.43
C HIS A 22 5.71 8.46 12.25
N VAL A 23 5.48 7.70 11.17
CA VAL A 23 6.21 7.80 9.93
C VAL A 23 5.24 7.76 8.75
N PHE A 24 5.37 8.73 7.86
CA PHE A 24 4.63 8.71 6.59
C PHE A 24 5.42 7.95 5.55
N ILE A 25 4.82 6.89 5.02
CA ILE A 25 5.44 6.00 4.06
C ILE A 25 4.74 6.17 2.72
N ASP A 26 5.52 6.40 1.67
CA ASP A 26 5.07 6.50 0.27
C ASP A 26 5.78 5.43 -0.57
N PHE A 27 5.08 4.85 -1.53
CA PHE A 27 5.64 3.86 -2.45
C PHE A 27 6.06 4.49 -3.77
N LYS A 28 7.18 4.02 -4.33
CA LYS A 28 7.63 4.41 -5.67
C LYS A 28 6.72 3.79 -6.72
N LYS A 29 5.95 4.63 -7.45
CA LYS A 29 5.08 4.19 -8.55
C LYS A 29 4.16 3.02 -8.13
N ALA A 30 3.51 3.14 -6.96
CA ALA A 30 2.72 2.08 -6.33
C ALA A 30 1.77 1.36 -7.31
N PHE A 31 0.97 2.11 -8.06
CA PHE A 31 0.02 1.57 -9.03
C PHE A 31 0.68 0.87 -10.21
N ASP A 32 1.86 1.32 -10.65
CA ASP A 32 2.56 0.75 -11.80
C ASP A 32 3.31 -0.55 -11.45
N ARG A 33 3.51 -0.84 -10.16
CA ARG A 33 4.27 -1.98 -9.67
C ARG A 33 3.45 -3.17 -9.18
N VAL A 34 2.12 -3.08 -9.24
CA VAL A 34 1.23 -4.17 -8.79
C VAL A 34 1.45 -5.42 -9.65
N LEU A 35 2.01 -6.47 -9.06
CA LEU A 35 2.19 -7.75 -9.74
C LEU A 35 0.85 -8.46 -9.93
N HIS A 36 0.43 -8.67 -11.17
CA HIS A 36 -0.84 -9.33 -11.47
C HIS A 36 -0.94 -10.73 -10.84
N ALA A 37 0.15 -11.52 -10.88
CA ALA A 37 0.16 -12.87 -10.31
C ALA A 37 -0.09 -12.85 -8.79
N ALA A 38 0.57 -11.93 -8.07
CA ALA A 38 0.40 -11.76 -6.63
C ALA A 38 -1.00 -11.24 -6.30
N LEU A 39 -1.50 -10.27 -7.07
CA LEU A 39 -2.86 -9.75 -6.91
C LEU A 39 -3.93 -10.85 -7.04
N TRP A 40 -3.81 -11.72 -8.08
CA TRP A 40 -4.76 -12.83 -8.26
C TRP A 40 -4.67 -13.87 -7.13
N ALA A 41 -3.49 -14.14 -6.62
CA ALA A 41 -3.30 -15.03 -5.48
C ALA A 41 -3.92 -14.43 -4.21
N THR A 42 -3.72 -13.14 -3.97
CA THR A 42 -4.32 -12.39 -2.85
C THR A 42 -5.84 -12.40 -2.91
N MET A 43 -6.42 -12.11 -4.07
CA MET A 43 -7.88 -12.15 -4.26
C MET A 43 -8.48 -13.51 -3.92
N LYS A 44 -7.79 -14.62 -4.30
CA LYS A 44 -8.20 -15.98 -3.92
C LYS A 44 -8.11 -16.20 -2.41
N LYS A 45 -7.03 -15.74 -1.77
CA LYS A 45 -6.84 -15.85 -0.31
C LYS A 45 -7.95 -15.12 0.47
N TYR A 46 -8.46 -14.01 -0.07
CA TYR A 46 -9.60 -13.27 0.50
C TYR A 46 -10.97 -13.83 0.07
N ASN A 47 -11.03 -15.07 -0.44
CA ASN A 47 -12.26 -15.74 -0.85
C ASN A 47 -13.09 -14.97 -1.90
N ILE A 48 -12.44 -14.15 -2.74
CA ILE A 48 -13.13 -13.51 -3.86
C ILE A 48 -13.46 -14.58 -4.90
N SER A 49 -14.69 -14.54 -5.40
CA SER A 49 -15.19 -15.52 -6.37
C SER A 49 -14.26 -15.71 -7.56
N THR A 50 -13.96 -16.96 -7.89
CA THR A 50 -13.09 -17.32 -9.03
C THR A 50 -13.61 -16.75 -10.35
N ASN A 51 -14.94 -16.69 -10.52
CA ASN A 51 -15.56 -16.12 -11.72
C ASN A 51 -15.23 -14.61 -11.83
N LEU A 52 -15.34 -13.86 -10.73
CA LEU A 52 -14.99 -12.44 -10.71
C LEU A 52 -13.49 -12.23 -11.00
N ILE A 53 -12.64 -13.03 -10.37
CA ILE A 53 -11.18 -12.99 -10.63
C ILE A 53 -10.93 -13.24 -12.13
N GLN A 54 -11.60 -14.20 -12.75
CA GLN A 54 -11.41 -14.50 -14.15
C GLN A 54 -11.87 -13.37 -15.08
N VAL A 55 -12.98 -12.71 -14.75
CA VAL A 55 -13.45 -11.52 -15.48
C VAL A 55 -12.41 -10.41 -15.42
N ILE A 56 -11.88 -10.12 -14.22
CA ILE A 56 -10.86 -9.08 -14.03
C ILE A 56 -9.57 -9.46 -14.79
N LYS A 57 -9.12 -10.72 -14.69
CA LYS A 57 -7.97 -11.21 -15.47
C LYS A 57 -8.14 -10.99 -16.97
N ASN A 58 -9.32 -11.26 -17.50
CA ASN A 58 -9.58 -11.08 -18.93
C ASN A 58 -9.52 -9.60 -19.34
N LEU A 59 -9.93 -8.67 -18.47
CA LEU A 59 -9.77 -7.24 -18.71
C LEU A 59 -8.29 -6.82 -18.79
N TYR A 60 -7.45 -7.40 -17.94
CA TYR A 60 -6.02 -7.09 -17.89
C TYR A 60 -5.22 -7.83 -18.98
N ASN A 61 -5.54 -9.09 -19.29
CA ASN A 61 -4.86 -9.86 -20.33
C ASN A 61 -5.01 -9.28 -21.74
N LYS A 62 -6.08 -8.53 -22.00
CA LYS A 62 -6.32 -7.82 -23.27
C LYS A 62 -5.73 -6.41 -23.27
N ALA A 63 -5.15 -5.98 -22.15
CA ALA A 63 -4.58 -4.65 -22.03
C ALA A 63 -3.25 -4.57 -22.79
N THR A 64 -3.18 -3.62 -23.69
CA THR A 64 -1.95 -3.25 -24.37
C THR A 64 -1.66 -1.78 -24.09
N SER A 65 -0.40 -1.41 -24.09
CA SER A 65 0.09 -0.05 -23.95
C SER A 65 1.00 0.30 -25.12
N ALA A 66 1.07 1.58 -25.46
CA ALA A 66 2.04 2.10 -26.41
C ALA A 66 2.63 3.38 -25.86
N VAL A 67 3.86 3.70 -26.23
CA VAL A 67 4.51 4.96 -25.88
C VAL A 67 4.13 6.01 -26.93
N PHE A 68 3.63 7.15 -26.46
CA PHE A 68 3.41 8.33 -27.31
C PHE A 68 4.60 9.26 -27.19
N PHE A 69 5.33 9.46 -28.27
CA PHE A 69 6.51 10.31 -28.32
C PHE A 69 6.59 11.06 -29.65
N ASN A 70 6.95 12.32 -29.64
CA ASN A 70 7.05 13.17 -30.83
C ASN A 70 5.84 13.09 -31.79
N SER A 71 4.62 13.17 -31.22
CA SER A 71 3.36 13.08 -31.97
C SER A 71 3.14 11.77 -32.73
N SER A 72 3.89 10.72 -32.38
CA SER A 72 3.78 9.37 -32.93
C SER A 72 3.50 8.34 -31.84
N ILE A 73 2.69 7.34 -32.18
CA ILE A 73 2.45 6.19 -31.31
C ILE A 73 3.45 5.08 -31.70
N GLY A 74 4.22 4.62 -30.72
CA GLY A 74 5.13 3.49 -30.90
C GLY A 74 4.38 2.15 -30.92
N ASP A 75 5.15 1.06 -30.94
CA ASP A 75 4.61 -0.30 -30.99
C ASP A 75 3.80 -0.64 -29.74
N TRP A 76 2.72 -1.41 -29.94
CA TRP A 76 1.87 -1.88 -28.85
C TRP A 76 2.52 -3.09 -28.13
N PHE A 77 2.59 -3.03 -26.81
CA PHE A 77 3.12 -4.11 -25.97
C PHE A 77 2.13 -4.48 -24.87
N ARG A 78 2.22 -5.71 -24.38
CA ARG A 78 1.40 -6.19 -23.27
C ARG A 78 2.01 -5.75 -21.95
N THR A 79 1.14 -5.31 -21.04
CA THR A 79 1.51 -5.01 -19.65
C THR A 79 1.17 -6.19 -18.75
N THR A 80 2.14 -6.68 -17.98
CA THR A 80 2.00 -7.78 -17.02
C THR A 80 2.05 -7.33 -15.58
N VAL A 81 2.25 -6.04 -15.37
CA VAL A 81 2.33 -5.38 -14.07
C VAL A 81 1.54 -4.07 -14.10
N GLY A 82 1.17 -3.62 -12.93
CA GLY A 82 0.48 -2.35 -12.74
C GLY A 82 -1.04 -2.44 -12.88
N VAL A 83 -1.72 -1.48 -12.26
CA VAL A 83 -3.15 -1.27 -12.40
C VAL A 83 -3.41 0.07 -13.09
N ARG A 84 -4.48 0.16 -13.86
CA ARG A 84 -4.77 1.33 -14.71
C ARG A 84 -5.04 2.57 -13.86
N GLN A 85 -4.23 3.60 -14.00
CA GLN A 85 -4.47 4.88 -13.34
C GLN A 85 -5.77 5.52 -13.87
N GLY A 86 -6.55 6.11 -12.94
CA GLY A 86 -7.85 6.72 -13.28
C GLY A 86 -9.04 5.78 -13.39
N CYS A 87 -8.87 4.47 -13.23
CA CYS A 87 -9.96 3.51 -13.18
C CYS A 87 -10.39 3.24 -11.73
N LEU A 88 -11.70 3.32 -11.43
CA LEU A 88 -12.24 3.04 -10.09
C LEU A 88 -11.89 1.63 -9.59
N LEU A 89 -11.92 0.64 -10.49
CA LEU A 89 -11.55 -0.72 -10.16
C LEU A 89 -10.09 -0.84 -9.70
N SER A 90 -9.21 -0.06 -10.30
CA SER A 90 -7.77 -0.10 -9.98
C SER A 90 -7.46 0.30 -8.55
N LEU A 91 -8.20 1.25 -7.99
CA LEU A 91 -8.06 1.64 -6.59
C LEU A 91 -8.41 0.47 -5.65
N THR A 92 -9.51 -0.23 -5.94
CA THR A 92 -9.93 -1.42 -5.17
C THR A 92 -8.90 -2.55 -5.29
N LEU A 93 -8.41 -2.82 -6.48
CA LEU A 93 -7.39 -3.85 -6.72
C LEU A 93 -6.07 -3.52 -6.02
N PHE A 94 -5.66 -2.27 -6.07
CA PHE A 94 -4.48 -1.78 -5.34
C PHE A 94 -4.65 -1.95 -3.83
N ASN A 95 -5.80 -1.57 -3.27
CA ASN A 95 -6.06 -1.73 -1.84
C ASN A 95 -6.03 -3.20 -1.40
N ILE A 96 -6.59 -4.12 -2.21
CA ILE A 96 -6.51 -5.57 -1.95
C ILE A 96 -5.05 -6.05 -1.94
N PHE A 97 -4.25 -5.58 -2.89
CA PHE A 97 -2.84 -5.91 -2.98
C PHE A 97 -2.03 -5.35 -1.81
N LEU A 98 -2.26 -4.08 -1.46
CA LEU A 98 -1.61 -3.40 -0.34
C LEU A 98 -1.99 -4.05 1.00
N GLU A 99 -3.25 -4.44 1.17
CA GLU A 99 -3.71 -5.15 2.38
C GLU A 99 -2.92 -6.42 2.62
N ARG A 100 -2.54 -7.14 1.56
CA ARG A 100 -1.71 -8.34 1.70
C ARG A 100 -0.30 -8.00 2.19
N ILE A 101 0.33 -6.99 1.60
CA ILE A 101 1.67 -6.53 2.03
C ILE A 101 1.63 -6.11 3.49
N MET A 102 0.61 -5.35 3.89
CA MET A 102 0.45 -4.91 5.26
C MET A 102 0.18 -6.05 6.24
N THR A 103 -0.61 -7.04 5.84
CA THR A 103 -0.86 -8.23 6.67
C THR A 103 0.46 -8.97 6.91
N ASP A 104 1.27 -9.19 5.87
CA ASP A 104 2.55 -9.88 6.00
C ASP A 104 3.57 -9.07 6.84
N ALA A 105 3.53 -7.73 6.76
CA ALA A 105 4.39 -6.87 7.56
C ALA A 105 4.00 -6.82 9.04
N ILE A 106 2.70 -6.91 9.36
CA ILE A 106 2.17 -6.71 10.72
C ILE A 106 1.91 -8.05 11.42
N GLU A 107 1.82 -9.16 10.69
CA GLU A 107 1.67 -10.50 11.25
C GLU A 107 2.80 -10.72 12.29
N ASP A 108 2.47 -11.00 13.54
CA ASP A 108 3.38 -11.13 14.69
C ASP A 108 4.05 -9.82 15.18
N HIS A 109 3.53 -8.65 14.80
CA HIS A 109 4.00 -7.38 15.34
C HIS A 109 3.25 -7.04 16.63
N GLU A 110 3.94 -7.12 17.77
CA GLU A 110 3.34 -6.91 19.10
C GLU A 110 3.16 -5.43 19.47
N SER A 111 3.88 -4.52 18.80
CA SER A 111 3.81 -3.10 19.13
C SER A 111 2.62 -2.42 18.47
N ALA A 112 1.86 -1.75 19.29
CA ALA A 112 0.66 -1.06 18.84
C ALA A 112 0.28 0.09 19.76
N VAL A 113 -0.15 1.16 19.14
CA VAL A 113 -0.73 2.30 19.82
C VAL A 113 -2.17 1.95 20.23
N SER A 114 -2.48 1.97 21.54
CA SER A 114 -3.86 1.72 22.00
C SER A 114 -4.66 3.02 22.08
N ILE A 115 -5.75 3.11 21.35
CA ILE A 115 -6.66 4.25 21.36
C ILE A 115 -8.07 3.79 21.69
N GLY A 116 -8.55 4.13 22.90
CA GLY A 116 -9.88 3.72 23.33
C GLY A 116 -10.03 2.20 23.43
N GLY A 117 -8.98 1.48 23.83
CA GLY A 117 -8.94 0.01 23.93
C GLY A 117 -8.80 -0.73 22.61
N ARG A 118 -8.57 0.00 21.49
CA ARG A 118 -8.29 -0.58 20.17
C ARG A 118 -6.84 -0.36 19.81
N THR A 119 -6.20 -1.43 19.38
CA THR A 119 -4.83 -1.42 18.86
C THR A 119 -4.80 -0.86 17.44
N ILE A 120 -3.98 0.16 17.22
CA ILE A 120 -3.77 0.79 15.91
C ILE A 120 -2.28 0.83 15.63
N THR A 121 -1.83 0.17 14.57
CA THR A 121 -0.43 0.17 14.12
C THR A 121 -0.19 1.10 12.94
N ASN A 122 -1.24 1.35 12.15
CA ASN A 122 -1.15 2.19 10.97
C ASN A 122 -2.48 2.80 10.59
N LEU A 123 -2.42 3.91 9.85
CA LEU A 123 -3.54 4.54 9.18
C LEU A 123 -3.24 4.61 7.69
N ARG A 124 -4.22 4.29 6.85
CA ARG A 124 -4.02 4.21 5.41
C ARG A 124 -5.06 5.02 4.64
N PHE A 125 -4.60 5.65 3.58
CA PHE A 125 -5.45 6.29 2.59
C PHE A 125 -4.83 6.14 1.20
N ALA A 126 -5.36 5.21 0.42
CA ALA A 126 -4.79 4.75 -0.86
C ALA A 126 -3.36 4.24 -0.66
N ASP A 127 -2.37 4.86 -1.30
CA ASP A 127 -0.95 4.56 -1.21
C ASP A 127 -0.22 5.27 -0.05
N ASP A 128 -0.87 6.23 0.59
CA ASP A 128 -0.34 6.92 1.78
C ASP A 128 -0.52 6.04 3.03
N ILE A 129 0.57 5.67 3.70
CA ILE A 129 0.57 4.94 4.96
C ILE A 129 1.17 5.83 6.05
N ASP A 130 0.51 5.90 7.20
CA ASP A 130 1.04 6.50 8.43
C ASP A 130 1.24 5.38 9.45
N GLY A 131 2.49 4.96 9.66
CA GLY A 131 2.88 3.99 10.67
C GLY A 131 2.92 4.65 12.04
N LEU A 132 2.39 3.98 13.07
CA LEU A 132 2.26 4.50 14.43
C LEU A 132 2.88 3.54 15.44
N ALA A 133 3.66 4.07 16.39
CA ALA A 133 4.23 3.30 17.47
C ALA A 133 4.34 4.13 18.77
N GLY A 134 4.45 3.44 19.91
CA GLY A 134 4.68 4.06 21.21
C GLY A 134 6.15 4.37 21.48
N ALA A 135 7.08 3.74 20.74
CA ALA A 135 8.52 3.94 20.84
C ALA A 135 9.19 4.02 19.47
N GLY A 136 10.31 4.72 19.41
CA GLY A 136 11.06 4.90 18.15
C GLY A 136 11.61 3.58 17.59
N GLU A 137 12.05 2.66 18.46
CA GLU A 137 12.52 1.32 18.05
C GLU A 137 11.40 0.47 17.44
N GLU A 138 10.21 0.53 18.01
CA GLU A 138 9.02 -0.16 17.47
C GLU A 138 8.66 0.37 16.09
N LEU A 139 8.75 1.69 15.90
CA LEU A 139 8.49 2.31 14.61
C LEU A 139 9.53 1.90 13.57
N ALA A 140 10.82 1.86 13.94
CA ALA A 140 11.89 1.42 13.06
C ALA A 140 11.67 -0.04 12.62
N ASN A 141 11.34 -0.93 13.55
CA ASN A 141 11.04 -2.33 13.27
C ASN A 141 9.82 -2.47 12.32
N LEU A 142 8.76 -1.68 12.54
CA LEU A 142 7.60 -1.67 11.65
C LEU A 142 7.98 -1.28 10.21
N VAL A 143 8.82 -0.26 10.05
CA VAL A 143 9.28 0.20 8.72
C VAL A 143 10.14 -0.87 8.04
N GLU A 144 11.07 -1.51 8.77
CA GLU A 144 11.93 -2.57 8.25
C GLU A 144 11.09 -3.76 7.75
N ARG A 145 10.17 -4.25 8.56
CA ARG A 145 9.24 -5.33 8.19
C ARG A 145 8.38 -4.97 6.97
N LEU A 146 7.93 -3.71 6.90
CA LEU A 146 7.16 -3.26 5.75
C LEU A 146 8.02 -3.19 4.48
N ASP A 147 9.28 -2.79 4.59
CA ASP A 147 10.22 -2.76 3.46
C ASP A 147 10.51 -4.19 2.96
N GLU A 148 10.76 -5.13 3.87
CA GLU A 148 10.94 -6.55 3.54
C GLU A 148 9.71 -7.14 2.84
N ALA A 149 8.52 -6.95 3.43
CA ALA A 149 7.27 -7.42 2.84
C ALA A 149 7.04 -6.77 1.46
N SER A 150 7.23 -5.46 1.34
CA SER A 150 7.07 -4.73 0.08
C SER A 150 8.03 -5.23 -1.00
N THR A 151 9.28 -5.48 -0.63
CA THR A 151 10.32 -6.01 -1.53
C THR A 151 9.94 -7.39 -2.06
N ALA A 152 9.36 -8.28 -1.23
CA ALA A 152 8.86 -9.58 -1.65
C ALA A 152 7.78 -9.47 -2.75
N TYR A 153 6.99 -8.39 -2.72
CA TYR A 153 5.98 -8.07 -3.73
C TYR A 153 6.50 -7.15 -4.85
N ARG A 154 7.81 -6.87 -4.89
CA ARG A 154 8.47 -5.98 -5.87
C ARG A 154 7.96 -4.54 -5.83
N VAL A 155 7.45 -4.11 -4.69
CA VAL A 155 7.11 -2.72 -4.43
C VAL A 155 8.23 -2.11 -3.59
N GLU A 156 8.55 -0.86 -3.84
CA GLU A 156 9.69 -0.17 -3.22
C GLU A 156 9.20 1.05 -2.45
N ILE A 157 9.63 1.18 -1.21
CA ILE A 157 9.37 2.37 -0.39
C ILE A 157 10.22 3.54 -0.92
N SER A 158 9.62 4.72 -0.99
CA SER A 158 10.32 5.94 -1.41
C SER A 158 11.00 6.58 -0.21
N ALA A 159 12.30 6.32 -0.01
CA ALA A 159 13.07 6.95 1.06
C ALA A 159 13.09 8.49 0.99
N GLU A 160 12.98 9.07 -0.22
CA GLU A 160 12.97 10.53 -0.42
C GLU A 160 11.68 11.20 0.08
N LYS A 161 10.56 10.45 0.11
CA LYS A 161 9.24 10.94 0.49
C LYS A 161 8.77 10.42 1.86
N THR A 162 9.44 9.40 2.39
CA THR A 162 9.20 8.85 3.72
C THR A 162 9.80 9.79 4.77
N ASN A 163 8.98 10.26 5.73
CA ASN A 163 9.36 11.22 6.78
C ASN A 163 8.71 10.86 8.12
#